data_76d3990c058de4e49be84e630a82de8c
#
_entry.id   76d3990c058de4e49be84e630a82de8c
#
_cell.length_a   1.000
_cell.length_b   1.000
_cell.length_c   1.000
_cell.angle_alpha   90.00
_cell.angle_beta   90.00
_cell.angle_gamma   90.00
#
_symmetry.space_group_name_H-M   'P 1'
#
loop_
_entity.id
_entity.type
_entity.pdbx_description
1 polymer ?
#
loop_
_entity_poly.entity_id
_entity_poly.type
_entity_poly.pdbx_seq_one_letter_code
_entity_poly.pdbx_strand_id
1 'polypeptide(L)'
;MGVEPPKPKAEVILVPKNSPIQSVAQLKGHKVAFQKGSSAHNLLLRALQQAGLKFTDIQPTYLTPADARAAFQQGNVDAWAIWDPYYSAALLQGDVRVLKDGSDLKQTGSFYLAARPYAEKNGAFVLGVLDTFSQADALTLSQRQQSITLLAKTMGLQEPVIASYLDHRPPTTIVPVNASVAALQQQTADLFYDNRLVPKKIDIRQRIWQPTQQAGEKL
;
A
#
# COMPACT_ATOMS: atom_id res chain seq x y z
N MET A 1 15.06 0.55 -10.39
CA MET A 1 14.16 1.64 -10.00
C MET A 1 14.10 1.74 -8.49
N GLY A 2 13.21 2.57 -7.92
CA GLY A 2 13.19 2.85 -6.50
C GLY A 2 12.05 2.15 -5.77
N VAL A 3 12.25 1.95 -4.49
CA VAL A 3 11.25 1.49 -3.53
C VAL A 3 11.33 2.35 -2.28
N GLU A 4 10.20 2.80 -1.77
CA GLU A 4 10.14 3.34 -0.41
C GLU A 4 9.96 2.18 0.60
N PRO A 5 10.50 2.31 1.83
CA PRO A 5 10.23 1.35 2.88
C PRO A 5 8.73 1.17 3.16
N PRO A 6 8.32 0.01 3.69
CA PRO A 6 6.91 -0.22 4.04
C PRO A 6 6.39 0.82 5.02
N LYS A 7 5.15 1.26 4.81
CA LYS A 7 4.40 2.15 5.72
C LYS A 7 3.23 1.33 6.31
N PRO A 8 3.50 0.48 7.32
CA PRO A 8 2.59 -0.59 7.72
C PRO A 8 1.25 -0.11 8.28
N LYS A 9 1.19 1.16 8.73
CA LYS A 9 -0.04 1.77 9.23
C LYS A 9 -0.87 2.47 8.15
N ALA A 10 -0.37 2.54 6.91
CA ALA A 10 -1.07 3.24 5.82
C ALA A 10 -2.14 2.38 5.13
N GLU A 11 -2.25 1.11 5.49
CA GLU A 11 -3.21 0.15 4.95
C GLU A 11 -3.80 -0.69 6.07
N VAL A 12 -5.11 -0.91 6.01
CA VAL A 12 -5.85 -1.56 7.10
C VAL A 12 -7.01 -2.40 6.59
N ILE A 13 -7.49 -3.30 7.46
CA ILE A 13 -8.81 -3.89 7.40
C ILE A 13 -9.67 -3.17 8.46
N LEU A 14 -10.74 -2.53 8.01
CA LEU A 14 -11.72 -1.85 8.86
C LEU A 14 -12.94 -2.73 9.09
N VAL A 15 -13.53 -2.58 10.27
CA VAL A 15 -14.86 -3.08 10.60
C VAL A 15 -15.67 -1.95 11.22
N PRO A 16 -17.03 -2.00 11.20
CA PRO A 16 -17.85 -1.06 11.95
C PRO A 16 -17.44 -1.01 13.43
N LYS A 17 -17.53 0.16 14.07
CA LYS A 17 -17.11 0.36 15.46
C LYS A 17 -17.70 -0.67 16.42
N ASN A 18 -18.98 -0.98 16.24
CA ASN A 18 -19.73 -1.93 17.07
C ASN A 18 -19.78 -3.34 16.48
N SER A 19 -18.94 -3.67 15.50
CA SER A 19 -18.89 -5.00 14.89
C SER A 19 -18.52 -6.08 15.93
N PRO A 20 -19.16 -7.25 15.92
CA PRO A 20 -18.76 -8.39 16.75
C PRO A 20 -17.43 -9.02 16.30
N ILE A 21 -16.94 -8.71 15.08
CA ILE A 21 -15.71 -9.24 14.52
C ILE A 21 -14.51 -8.60 15.22
N GLN A 22 -13.81 -9.34 16.07
CA GLN A 22 -12.69 -8.84 16.89
C GLN A 22 -11.31 -9.30 16.38
N SER A 23 -11.27 -10.23 15.42
CA SER A 23 -10.03 -10.78 14.85
C SER A 23 -10.20 -11.13 13.38
N VAL A 24 -9.07 -11.24 12.66
CA VAL A 24 -9.07 -11.67 11.25
C VAL A 24 -9.65 -13.07 11.09
N ALA A 25 -9.45 -13.96 12.06
CA ALA A 25 -10.01 -15.33 12.02
C ALA A 25 -11.55 -15.32 11.97
N GLN A 26 -12.19 -14.32 12.55
CA GLN A 26 -13.64 -14.16 12.52
C GLN A 26 -14.19 -13.58 11.19
N LEU A 27 -13.34 -13.24 10.24
CA LEU A 27 -13.77 -12.87 8.89
C LEU A 27 -14.30 -14.07 8.08
N LYS A 28 -14.13 -15.30 8.58
CA LYS A 28 -14.64 -16.50 7.92
C LYS A 28 -16.15 -16.41 7.68
N GLY A 29 -16.55 -16.57 6.40
CA GLY A 29 -17.95 -16.47 5.97
C GLY A 29 -18.46 -15.04 5.77
N HIS A 30 -17.69 -14.01 6.14
CA HIS A 30 -18.09 -12.60 6.04
C HIS A 30 -17.75 -11.98 4.68
N LYS A 31 -18.51 -10.95 4.31
CA LYS A 31 -18.29 -10.14 3.11
C LYS A 31 -17.19 -9.11 3.38
N VAL A 32 -16.11 -9.20 2.62
CA VAL A 32 -14.98 -8.25 2.74
C VAL A 32 -14.83 -7.48 1.43
N ALA A 33 -14.99 -6.16 1.50
CA ALA A 33 -14.82 -5.27 0.36
C ALA A 33 -13.35 -4.86 0.21
N PHE A 34 -12.85 -4.80 -1.02
CA PHE A 34 -11.53 -4.28 -1.38
C PHE A 34 -11.41 -4.12 -2.90
N GLN A 35 -10.44 -3.33 -3.34
CA GLN A 35 -10.11 -3.23 -4.76
C GLN A 35 -9.20 -4.39 -5.19
N LYS A 36 -9.60 -5.11 -6.23
CA LYS A 36 -8.83 -6.24 -6.78
C LYS A 36 -7.45 -5.80 -7.25
N GLY A 37 -6.41 -6.53 -6.84
CA GLY A 37 -5.03 -6.27 -7.24
C GLY A 37 -4.35 -5.10 -6.54
N SER A 38 -5.01 -4.46 -5.56
CA SER A 38 -4.44 -3.35 -4.78
C SER A 38 -3.50 -3.83 -3.68
N SER A 39 -2.80 -2.88 -3.05
CA SER A 39 -2.01 -3.12 -1.85
C SER A 39 -2.86 -3.60 -0.67
N ALA A 40 -4.07 -3.08 -0.51
CA ALA A 40 -5.02 -3.57 0.50
C ALA A 40 -5.48 -5.02 0.23
N HIS A 41 -5.55 -5.45 -1.04
CA HIS A 41 -5.77 -6.85 -1.37
C HIS A 41 -4.59 -7.72 -0.90
N ASN A 42 -3.34 -7.28 -1.09
CA ASN A 42 -2.16 -7.96 -0.58
C ASN A 42 -2.16 -8.03 0.96
N LEU A 43 -2.49 -6.91 1.64
CA LEU A 43 -2.66 -6.88 3.10
C LEU A 43 -3.69 -7.93 3.55
N LEU A 44 -4.86 -7.97 2.92
CA LEU A 44 -5.93 -8.92 3.25
C LEU A 44 -5.47 -10.37 3.10
N LEU A 45 -4.83 -10.73 1.96
CA LEU A 45 -4.32 -12.08 1.72
C LEU A 45 -3.31 -12.51 2.79
N ARG A 46 -2.38 -11.62 3.15
CA ARG A 46 -1.38 -11.90 4.19
C ARG A 46 -2.00 -12.03 5.58
N ALA A 47 -2.97 -11.17 5.89
CA ALA A 47 -3.69 -11.22 7.16
C ALA A 47 -4.50 -12.52 7.31
N LEU A 48 -5.19 -12.95 6.25
CA LEU A 48 -5.90 -14.22 6.21
C LEU A 48 -4.94 -15.40 6.38
N GLN A 49 -3.83 -15.43 5.66
CA GLN A 49 -2.81 -16.47 5.78
C GLN A 49 -2.24 -16.55 7.20
N GLN A 50 -1.93 -15.42 7.83
CA GLN A 50 -1.46 -15.34 9.21
C GLN A 50 -2.49 -15.88 10.20
N ALA A 51 -3.79 -15.66 9.93
CA ALA A 51 -4.90 -16.16 10.73
C ALA A 51 -5.29 -17.63 10.43
N GLY A 52 -4.55 -18.33 9.56
CA GLY A 52 -4.84 -19.70 9.15
C GLY A 52 -6.06 -19.86 8.23
N LEU A 53 -6.52 -18.75 7.62
CA LEU A 53 -7.64 -18.74 6.67
C LEU A 53 -7.14 -18.78 5.22
N LYS A 54 -7.95 -19.40 4.36
CA LYS A 54 -7.81 -19.31 2.90
C LYS A 54 -8.62 -18.12 2.39
N PHE A 55 -8.25 -17.62 1.22
CA PHE A 55 -9.02 -16.56 0.56
C PHE A 55 -10.47 -16.97 0.26
N THR A 56 -10.70 -18.26 0.03
CA THR A 56 -12.04 -18.85 -0.18
C THR A 56 -12.87 -18.98 1.09
N ASP A 57 -12.31 -18.72 2.27
CA ASP A 57 -13.05 -18.75 3.53
C ASP A 57 -13.83 -17.46 3.78
N ILE A 58 -13.57 -16.39 3.03
CA ILE A 58 -14.35 -15.13 3.06
C ILE A 58 -15.22 -15.02 1.82
N GLN A 59 -16.11 -14.02 1.80
CA GLN A 59 -16.89 -13.61 0.63
C GLN A 59 -16.27 -12.33 0.03
N PRO A 60 -15.34 -12.45 -0.95
CA PRO A 60 -14.64 -11.30 -1.49
C PRO A 60 -15.59 -10.43 -2.33
N THR A 61 -15.64 -9.13 -2.04
CA THR A 61 -16.46 -8.15 -2.75
C THR A 61 -15.54 -7.13 -3.41
N TYR A 62 -15.38 -7.25 -4.74
CA TYR A 62 -14.49 -6.39 -5.52
C TYR A 62 -15.17 -5.07 -5.86
N LEU A 63 -14.75 -4.01 -5.19
CA LEU A 63 -15.31 -2.66 -5.34
C LEU A 63 -14.19 -1.62 -5.49
N THR A 64 -14.51 -0.51 -6.15
CA THR A 64 -13.66 0.69 -6.08
C THR A 64 -13.66 1.25 -4.66
N PRO A 65 -12.67 2.07 -4.24
CA PRO A 65 -12.69 2.66 -2.91
C PRO A 65 -13.97 3.43 -2.57
N ALA A 66 -14.54 4.16 -3.53
CA ALA A 66 -15.77 4.93 -3.34
C ALA A 66 -16.99 4.01 -3.14
N ASP A 67 -17.14 2.99 -3.99
CA ASP A 67 -18.24 2.02 -3.90
C ASP A 67 -18.12 1.17 -2.63
N ALA A 68 -16.89 0.76 -2.27
CA ALA A 68 -16.61 0.00 -1.06
C ALA A 68 -16.99 0.81 0.19
N ARG A 69 -16.67 2.12 0.22
CA ARG A 69 -17.08 3.01 1.30
C ARG A 69 -18.59 3.06 1.43
N ALA A 70 -19.32 3.27 0.32
CA ALA A 70 -20.77 3.32 0.32
C ALA A 70 -21.39 2.00 0.80
N ALA A 71 -20.92 0.85 0.27
CA ALA A 71 -21.39 -0.48 0.67
C ALA A 71 -21.13 -0.76 2.16
N PHE A 72 -19.96 -0.34 2.67
CA PHE A 72 -19.57 -0.51 4.07
C PHE A 72 -20.45 0.34 5.00
N GLN A 73 -20.68 1.62 4.66
CA GLN A 73 -21.54 2.51 5.45
C GLN A 73 -23.00 2.05 5.50
N GLN A 74 -23.47 1.39 4.44
CA GLN A 74 -24.83 0.82 4.35
C GLN A 74 -24.95 -0.56 5.01
N GLY A 75 -23.85 -1.14 5.52
CA GLY A 75 -23.84 -2.49 6.10
C GLY A 75 -23.98 -3.62 5.07
N ASN A 76 -23.74 -3.35 3.79
CA ASN A 76 -23.81 -4.35 2.72
C ASN A 76 -22.56 -5.26 2.69
N VAL A 77 -21.50 -4.87 3.38
CA VAL A 77 -20.27 -5.64 3.62
C VAL A 77 -19.86 -5.51 5.08
N ASP A 78 -19.22 -6.55 5.62
CA ASP A 78 -18.87 -6.66 7.04
C ASP A 78 -17.51 -6.04 7.38
N ALA A 79 -16.61 -6.01 6.41
CA ALA A 79 -15.25 -5.46 6.54
C ALA A 79 -14.80 -4.80 5.24
N TRP A 80 -13.85 -3.88 5.37
CA TRP A 80 -13.30 -3.13 4.25
C TRP A 80 -11.78 -3.05 4.36
N ALA A 81 -11.05 -3.68 3.42
CA ALA A 81 -9.61 -3.53 3.29
C ALA A 81 -9.29 -2.34 2.38
N ILE A 82 -8.55 -1.35 2.92
CA ILE A 82 -8.35 -0.04 2.29
C ILE A 82 -7.03 0.58 2.72
N TRP A 83 -6.58 1.57 1.95
CA TRP A 83 -5.39 2.38 2.19
C TRP A 83 -5.75 3.86 2.41
N ASP A 84 -4.78 4.63 2.90
CA ASP A 84 -4.90 6.08 3.03
C ASP A 84 -4.94 6.81 1.66
N PRO A 85 -5.66 7.93 1.53
CA PRO A 85 -6.35 8.68 2.59
C PRO A 85 -7.78 8.23 2.92
N TYR A 86 -8.32 7.22 2.22
CA TYR A 86 -9.68 6.72 2.47
C TYR A 86 -9.84 6.19 3.89
N TYR A 87 -8.81 5.53 4.41
CA TYR A 87 -8.73 5.05 5.78
C TYR A 87 -8.82 6.20 6.79
N SER A 88 -7.96 7.23 6.66
CA SER A 88 -7.98 8.42 7.52
C SER A 88 -9.33 9.13 7.48
N ALA A 89 -9.95 9.25 6.29
CA ALA A 89 -11.27 9.85 6.16
C ALA A 89 -12.36 9.02 6.87
N ALA A 90 -12.27 7.69 6.84
CA ALA A 90 -13.22 6.82 7.54
C ALA A 90 -13.05 6.90 9.07
N LEU A 91 -11.81 6.92 9.57
CA LEU A 91 -11.52 7.06 11.00
C LEU A 91 -12.07 8.36 11.59
N LEU A 92 -11.91 9.47 10.88
CA LEU A 92 -12.38 10.78 11.34
C LEU A 92 -13.92 10.88 11.41
N GLN A 93 -14.65 10.02 10.71
CA GLN A 93 -16.10 9.90 10.84
C GLN A 93 -16.53 9.18 12.13
N GLY A 94 -15.63 8.40 12.74
CA GLY A 94 -15.84 7.81 14.06
C GLY A 94 -16.66 6.53 14.11
N ASP A 95 -17.15 6.03 12.97
CA ASP A 95 -18.04 4.86 12.89
C ASP A 95 -17.30 3.55 12.60
N VAL A 96 -15.96 3.57 12.57
CA VAL A 96 -15.13 2.44 12.23
C VAL A 96 -14.06 2.19 13.29
N ARG A 97 -13.50 0.98 13.28
CA ARG A 97 -12.25 0.65 13.97
C ARG A 97 -11.35 -0.21 13.09
N VAL A 98 -10.07 -0.13 13.34
CA VAL A 98 -9.07 -0.99 12.70
C VAL A 98 -9.16 -2.38 13.31
N LEU A 99 -9.38 -3.37 12.45
CA LEU A 99 -9.29 -4.79 12.81
C LEU A 99 -7.84 -5.29 12.68
N LYS A 100 -7.15 -4.86 11.62
CA LYS A 100 -5.78 -5.27 11.30
C LYS A 100 -5.09 -4.19 10.48
N ASP A 101 -3.81 -3.94 10.76
CA ASP A 101 -2.88 -3.19 9.93
C ASP A 101 -1.70 -4.07 9.47
N GLY A 102 -0.72 -3.47 8.82
CA GLY A 102 0.45 -4.18 8.29
C GLY A 102 1.62 -4.35 9.26
N SER A 103 1.50 -3.93 10.53
CA SER A 103 2.65 -3.78 11.44
C SER A 103 3.41 -5.09 11.72
N ASP A 104 2.74 -6.22 11.70
CA ASP A 104 3.31 -7.55 11.91
C ASP A 104 3.32 -8.43 10.65
N LEU A 105 3.04 -7.82 9.49
CA LEU A 105 3.05 -8.49 8.19
C LEU A 105 4.32 -8.17 7.42
N LYS A 106 4.90 -9.18 6.80
CA LYS A 106 6.04 -8.99 5.88
C LYS A 106 5.51 -8.46 4.54
N GLN A 107 5.77 -7.21 4.23
CA GLN A 107 5.34 -6.58 2.97
C GLN A 107 6.41 -5.63 2.44
N THR A 108 6.35 -5.35 1.14
CA THR A 108 7.17 -4.31 0.50
C THR A 108 6.49 -2.95 0.65
N GLY A 109 7.26 -1.89 0.51
CA GLY A 109 6.72 -0.54 0.31
C GLY A 109 6.26 -0.31 -1.12
N SER A 110 6.02 0.95 -1.47
CA SER A 110 5.60 1.35 -2.82
C SER A 110 6.81 1.36 -3.78
N PHE A 111 6.56 0.97 -5.03
CA PHE A 111 7.58 0.95 -6.07
C PHE A 111 7.41 2.13 -7.03
N TYR A 112 8.53 2.72 -7.41
CA TYR A 112 8.62 3.70 -8.48
C TYR A 112 9.03 3.00 -9.76
N LEU A 113 8.24 3.15 -10.82
CA LEU A 113 8.40 2.45 -12.07
C LEU A 113 8.78 3.43 -13.19
N ALA A 114 9.59 2.96 -14.14
CA ALA A 114 9.87 3.67 -15.39
C ALA A 114 9.85 2.67 -16.56
N ALA A 115 9.59 3.17 -17.77
CA ALA A 115 9.76 2.35 -18.95
C ALA A 115 11.24 1.92 -19.07
N ARG A 116 11.48 0.62 -19.27
CA ARG A 116 12.84 0.08 -19.31
C ARG A 116 13.76 0.79 -20.31
N PRO A 117 13.34 1.03 -21.59
CA PRO A 117 14.21 1.73 -22.54
C PRO A 117 14.55 3.17 -22.11
N TYR A 118 13.64 3.83 -21.38
CA TYR A 118 13.90 5.15 -20.84
C TYR A 118 14.92 5.11 -19.70
N ALA A 119 14.74 4.21 -18.75
CA ALA A 119 15.63 4.06 -17.61
C ALA A 119 17.06 3.67 -18.02
N GLU A 120 17.21 2.83 -19.06
CA GLU A 120 18.51 2.43 -19.60
C GLU A 120 19.26 3.60 -20.22
N LYS A 121 18.55 4.52 -20.89
CA LYS A 121 19.15 5.71 -21.53
C LYS A 121 19.39 6.87 -20.56
N ASN A 122 18.56 6.98 -19.53
CA ASN A 122 18.47 8.16 -18.66
C ASN A 122 18.69 7.82 -17.18
N GLY A 123 19.55 6.82 -16.88
CA GLY A 123 19.71 6.29 -15.54
C GLY A 123 20.03 7.36 -14.48
N ALA A 124 20.95 8.26 -14.76
CA ALA A 124 21.31 9.37 -13.85
C ALA A 124 20.10 10.29 -13.57
N PHE A 125 19.31 10.63 -14.59
CA PHE A 125 18.10 11.43 -14.41
C PHE A 125 17.07 10.71 -13.55
N VAL A 126 16.85 9.41 -13.79
CA VAL A 126 15.91 8.59 -13.00
C VAL A 126 16.33 8.56 -11.52
N LEU A 127 17.62 8.41 -11.23
CA LEU A 127 18.14 8.45 -9.85
C LEU A 127 17.94 9.83 -9.22
N GLY A 128 18.19 10.92 -9.95
CA GLY A 128 17.96 12.29 -9.49
C GLY A 128 16.49 12.55 -9.16
N VAL A 129 15.55 12.02 -9.96
CA VAL A 129 14.10 12.10 -9.66
C VAL A 129 13.74 11.36 -8.37
N LEU A 130 14.29 10.17 -8.13
CA LEU A 130 14.04 9.42 -6.90
C LEU A 130 14.59 10.16 -5.66
N ASP A 131 15.74 10.80 -5.78
CA ASP A 131 16.31 11.64 -4.73
C ASP A 131 15.43 12.86 -4.46
N THR A 132 14.96 13.55 -5.51
CA THR A 132 14.02 14.67 -5.40
C THR A 132 12.72 14.25 -4.68
N PHE A 133 12.18 13.07 -4.99
CA PHE A 133 11.01 12.54 -4.27
C PHE A 133 11.30 12.29 -2.79
N SER A 134 12.49 11.78 -2.45
CA SER A 134 12.90 11.60 -1.05
C SER A 134 13.00 12.93 -0.31
N GLN A 135 13.56 13.98 -0.97
CA GLN A 135 13.63 15.33 -0.43
C GLN A 135 12.23 15.93 -0.21
N ALA A 136 11.33 15.74 -1.18
CA ALA A 136 9.95 16.19 -1.07
C ALA A 136 9.19 15.47 0.06
N ASP A 137 9.41 14.16 0.23
CA ASP A 137 8.81 13.39 1.34
C ASP A 137 9.29 13.94 2.70
N ALA A 138 10.56 14.32 2.84
CA ALA A 138 11.12 14.92 4.05
C ALA A 138 10.44 16.25 4.44
N LEU A 139 9.92 17.02 3.47
CA LEU A 139 9.16 18.24 3.75
C LEU A 139 7.87 17.98 4.50
N THR A 140 7.28 16.81 4.37
CA THR A 140 6.05 16.42 5.08
C THR A 140 6.24 16.38 6.61
N LEU A 141 7.51 16.30 7.06
CA LEU A 141 7.88 16.41 8.47
C LEU A 141 8.39 17.81 8.82
N SER A 142 9.39 18.31 8.08
CA SER A 142 10.07 19.59 8.40
C SER A 142 9.19 20.82 8.12
N GLN A 143 8.25 20.74 7.17
CA GLN A 143 7.30 21.79 6.82
C GLN A 143 5.85 21.25 6.92
N ARG A 144 5.54 20.59 8.03
CA ARG A 144 4.33 19.79 8.17
C ARG A 144 3.05 20.55 7.85
N GLN A 145 2.83 21.74 8.42
CA GLN A 145 1.60 22.48 8.19
C GLN A 145 1.45 22.93 6.73
N GLN A 146 2.53 23.37 6.11
CA GLN A 146 2.52 23.75 4.69
C GLN A 146 2.22 22.53 3.79
N SER A 147 2.79 21.38 4.13
CA SER A 147 2.53 20.12 3.44
C SER A 147 1.08 19.68 3.59
N ILE A 148 0.50 19.79 4.80
CA ILE A 148 -0.91 19.48 5.04
C ILE A 148 -1.80 20.37 4.16
N THR A 149 -1.61 21.68 4.20
CA THR A 149 -2.42 22.65 3.42
C THR A 149 -2.29 22.40 1.91
N LEU A 150 -1.06 22.18 1.43
CA LEU A 150 -0.81 21.90 0.01
C LEU A 150 -1.48 20.61 -0.45
N LEU A 151 -1.30 19.51 0.31
CA LEU A 151 -1.87 18.21 -0.02
C LEU A 151 -3.40 18.22 0.08
N ALA A 152 -3.96 18.88 1.10
CA ALA A 152 -5.41 19.04 1.25
C ALA A 152 -6.02 19.73 0.03
N LYS A 153 -5.42 20.83 -0.42
CA LYS A 153 -5.84 21.56 -1.63
C LYS A 153 -5.70 20.69 -2.88
N THR A 154 -4.57 20.00 -3.04
CA THR A 154 -4.26 19.22 -4.25
C THR A 154 -5.15 17.98 -4.36
N MET A 155 -5.45 17.32 -3.23
CA MET A 155 -6.25 16.09 -3.19
C MET A 155 -7.75 16.35 -3.01
N GLY A 156 -8.16 17.62 -2.77
CA GLY A 156 -9.56 17.95 -2.50
C GLY A 156 -10.08 17.37 -1.18
N LEU A 157 -9.21 17.24 -0.16
CA LEU A 157 -9.52 16.65 1.14
C LEU A 157 -9.40 17.70 2.24
N GLN A 158 -10.00 17.43 3.39
CA GLN A 158 -9.88 18.28 4.57
C GLN A 158 -8.50 18.11 5.25
N GLU A 159 -7.95 19.18 5.80
CA GLU A 159 -6.65 19.16 6.48
C GLU A 159 -6.53 18.09 7.58
N PRO A 160 -7.54 17.84 8.44
CA PRO A 160 -7.48 16.77 9.43
C PRO A 160 -7.29 15.38 8.82
N VAL A 161 -7.87 15.11 7.64
CA VAL A 161 -7.66 13.85 6.90
C VAL A 161 -6.20 13.71 6.46
N ILE A 162 -5.63 14.80 5.94
CA ILE A 162 -4.23 14.81 5.51
C ILE A 162 -3.28 14.72 6.70
N ALA A 163 -3.58 15.36 7.82
CA ALA A 163 -2.80 15.23 9.05
C ALA A 163 -2.72 13.76 9.50
N SER A 164 -3.87 13.08 9.57
CA SER A 164 -3.96 11.64 9.89
C SER A 164 -3.23 10.77 8.86
N TYR A 165 -3.40 11.05 7.57
CA TYR A 165 -2.68 10.39 6.48
C TYR A 165 -1.16 10.46 6.65
N LEU A 166 -0.62 11.63 6.99
CA LEU A 166 0.82 11.82 7.19
C LEU A 166 1.32 11.13 8.48
N ASP A 167 0.49 10.97 9.51
CA ASP A 167 0.85 10.21 10.72
C ASP A 167 1.04 8.72 10.43
N HIS A 168 0.30 8.18 9.47
CA HIS A 168 0.45 6.79 9.05
C HIS A 168 1.60 6.58 8.05
N ARG A 169 2.09 7.66 7.44
CA ARG A 169 3.10 7.65 6.39
C ARG A 169 4.29 8.56 6.73
N PRO A 170 5.08 8.23 7.77
CA PRO A 170 6.27 9.01 8.07
C PRO A 170 7.20 9.06 6.85
N PRO A 171 7.93 10.16 6.62
CA PRO A 171 8.80 10.32 5.48
C PRO A 171 9.92 9.27 5.48
N THR A 172 10.29 8.82 4.30
CA THR A 172 11.31 7.78 4.11
C THR A 172 12.17 8.10 2.90
N THR A 173 13.40 7.58 2.89
CA THR A 173 14.27 7.68 1.72
C THR A 173 13.91 6.56 0.73
N ILE A 174 13.74 6.93 -0.52
CA ILE A 174 13.56 5.99 -1.63
C ILE A 174 14.92 5.37 -1.94
N VAL A 175 14.98 4.06 -1.94
CA VAL A 175 16.22 3.30 -2.19
C VAL A 175 16.12 2.44 -3.44
N PRO A 176 17.23 2.08 -4.09
CA PRO A 176 17.21 1.09 -5.18
C PRO A 176 16.66 -0.25 -4.69
N VAL A 177 15.97 -0.95 -5.59
CA VAL A 177 15.45 -2.31 -5.30
C VAL A 177 16.63 -3.26 -5.14
N ASN A 178 16.81 -3.79 -3.94
CA ASN A 178 17.85 -4.77 -3.60
C ASN A 178 17.30 -6.22 -3.60
N ALA A 179 18.17 -7.19 -3.36
CA ALA A 179 17.81 -8.62 -3.37
C ALA A 179 16.75 -8.99 -2.32
N SER A 180 16.76 -8.36 -1.13
CA SER A 180 15.79 -8.66 -0.08
C SER A 180 14.40 -8.13 -0.43
N VAL A 181 14.31 -6.93 -1.00
CA VAL A 181 13.06 -6.35 -1.52
C VAL A 181 12.53 -7.20 -2.68
N ALA A 182 13.42 -7.64 -3.59
CA ALA A 182 13.04 -8.53 -4.69
C ALA A 182 12.46 -9.85 -4.20
N ALA A 183 13.05 -10.45 -3.16
CA ALA A 183 12.56 -11.69 -2.57
C ALA A 183 11.17 -11.50 -1.91
N LEU A 184 10.94 -10.38 -1.19
CA LEU A 184 9.64 -10.05 -0.63
C LEU A 184 8.58 -9.83 -1.73
N GLN A 185 8.95 -9.14 -2.81
CA GLN A 185 8.05 -8.92 -3.94
C GLN A 185 7.74 -10.23 -4.67
N GLN A 186 8.71 -11.16 -4.74
CA GLN A 186 8.45 -12.51 -5.26
C GLN A 186 7.40 -13.24 -4.42
N GLN A 187 7.49 -13.16 -3.09
CA GLN A 187 6.46 -13.75 -2.20
C GLN A 187 5.07 -13.15 -2.46
N THR A 188 4.98 -11.85 -2.77
CA THR A 188 3.72 -11.22 -3.18
C THR A 188 3.22 -11.80 -4.50
N ALA A 189 4.08 -11.92 -5.50
CA ALA A 189 3.71 -12.49 -6.81
C ALA A 189 3.24 -13.95 -6.67
N ASP A 190 3.94 -14.75 -5.87
CA ASP A 190 3.59 -16.14 -5.60
C ASP A 190 2.26 -16.24 -4.84
N LEU A 191 2.03 -15.39 -3.83
CA LEU A 191 0.77 -15.33 -3.08
C LEU A 191 -0.43 -15.07 -4.00
N PHE A 192 -0.29 -14.12 -4.93
CA PHE A 192 -1.34 -13.82 -5.90
C PHE A 192 -1.54 -14.96 -6.91
N TYR A 193 -0.47 -15.63 -7.33
CA TYR A 193 -0.57 -16.79 -8.22
C TYR A 193 -1.24 -17.98 -7.53
N ASP A 194 -0.85 -18.32 -6.32
CA ASP A 194 -1.38 -19.45 -5.55
C ASP A 194 -2.88 -19.27 -5.23
N ASN A 195 -3.33 -18.01 -5.08
CA ASN A 195 -4.75 -17.68 -4.95
C ASN A 195 -5.47 -17.50 -6.30
N ARG A 196 -4.84 -17.86 -7.44
CA ARG A 196 -5.40 -17.78 -8.80
C ARG A 196 -5.84 -16.38 -9.23
N LEU A 197 -5.20 -15.36 -8.67
CA LEU A 197 -5.49 -13.95 -8.95
C LEU A 197 -4.70 -13.41 -10.13
N VAL A 198 -3.60 -14.06 -10.46
CA VAL A 198 -2.81 -13.84 -11.69
C VAL A 198 -2.64 -15.16 -12.46
N PRO A 199 -2.67 -15.12 -13.80
CA PRO A 199 -2.74 -16.34 -14.62
C PRO A 199 -1.40 -17.08 -14.76
N LYS A 200 -0.27 -16.43 -14.45
CA LYS A 200 1.08 -16.97 -14.68
C LYS A 200 1.99 -16.63 -13.51
N LYS A 201 2.90 -17.57 -13.18
CA LYS A 201 4.03 -17.26 -12.30
C LYS A 201 4.93 -16.22 -12.95
N ILE A 202 5.43 -15.30 -12.14
CA ILE A 202 6.30 -14.19 -12.56
C ILE A 202 7.60 -14.31 -11.77
N ASP A 203 8.74 -14.24 -12.47
CA ASP A 203 10.04 -14.03 -11.82
C ASP A 203 10.28 -12.52 -11.70
N ILE A 204 10.19 -12.01 -10.49
CA ILE A 204 10.35 -10.58 -10.18
C ILE A 204 11.77 -10.09 -10.52
N ARG A 205 12.80 -10.93 -10.37
CA ARG A 205 14.19 -10.56 -10.66
C ARG A 205 14.40 -10.11 -12.10
N GLN A 206 13.66 -10.68 -13.06
CA GLN A 206 13.69 -10.29 -14.47
C GLN A 206 13.06 -8.92 -14.73
N ARG A 207 12.35 -8.36 -13.77
CA ARG A 207 11.66 -7.06 -13.87
C ARG A 207 12.42 -5.93 -13.21
N ILE A 208 13.45 -6.24 -12.41
CA ILE A 208 14.24 -5.24 -11.71
C ILE A 208 15.23 -4.61 -12.71
N TRP A 209 15.20 -3.28 -12.76
CA TRP A 209 16.24 -2.50 -13.41
C TRP A 209 17.34 -2.18 -12.39
N GLN A 210 18.56 -2.46 -12.75
CA GLN A 210 19.75 -2.03 -12.00
C GLN A 210 20.38 -0.84 -12.75
N PRO A 211 20.67 0.27 -12.06
CA PRO A 211 21.45 1.33 -12.68
C PRO A 211 22.82 0.74 -13.08
N THR A 212 23.20 0.90 -14.33
CA THR A 212 24.58 0.65 -14.74
C THR A 212 25.47 1.56 -13.92
N GLN A 213 26.40 1.02 -13.14
CA GLN A 213 27.50 1.82 -12.63
C GLN A 213 28.23 2.35 -13.86
N GLN A 214 28.05 3.63 -14.16
CA GLN A 214 28.96 4.28 -15.08
C GLN A 214 30.34 4.13 -14.44
N ALA A 215 31.20 3.34 -15.06
CA ALA A 215 32.61 3.29 -14.74
C ALA A 215 33.09 4.73 -14.74
N GLY A 216 33.62 5.15 -13.58
CA GLY A 216 33.96 6.54 -13.36
C GLY A 216 34.74 7.12 -14.54
N GLU A 217 34.23 8.14 -15.16
CA GLU A 217 35.03 9.09 -15.89
C GLU A 217 35.94 9.73 -14.84
N LYS A 218 37.17 9.26 -14.81
CA LYS A 218 38.27 9.99 -14.20
C LYS A 218 38.42 11.31 -14.99
N LEU A 219 38.05 12.42 -14.37
CA LEU A 219 38.62 13.73 -14.70
C LEU A 219 40.03 13.85 -14.14
#